data_4cfbeebe9760f1ada0cea96db631c2cc
#
_entry.id   4cfbeebe9760f1ada0cea96db631c2cc
#
_cell.length_a   1.000
_cell.length_b   1.000
_cell.length_c   1.000
_cell.angle_alpha   90.00
_cell.angle_beta   90.00
_cell.angle_gamma   90.00
#
_symmetry.space_group_name_H-M   'P 1'
#
loop_
_entity.id
_entity.type
_entity.pdbx_description
1 polymer ?
#
loop_
_entity_poly.entity_id
_entity_poly.type
_entity_poly.pdbx_seq_one_letter_code
_entity_poly.pdbx_strand_id
1 'polypeptide(L)'
;PCGSSSGSAVAVSANLCAVAIGTETWGSIMCPSNANGIVGIKPTVGLWSRTGIIPISHTQDTAGPMARTLKDACILLGAITGIDSSDSKTILSKGNSYNDYVQFLNKNGLKGKKIGYLKSEEGKNFKVDMLVSDAISFMRKMGAEIIDLESIVTGTPHTDSRIVMSYEFKDGINKYLDDLGKMRPAKDLNEL
;
A
#
# COMPACT_ATOMS: atom_id res chain seq x y z
N PRO A 1 -10.10 3.16 13.33
CA PRO A 1 -8.68 3.08 12.95
C PRO A 1 -8.46 2.81 11.47
N CYS A 2 -9.52 2.84 10.63
CA CYS A 2 -9.49 2.50 9.22
C CYS A 2 -9.07 1.02 8.97
N GLY A 3 -9.17 0.53 7.73
CA GLY A 3 -8.91 -0.87 7.37
C GLY A 3 -8.43 -1.04 5.93
N SER A 4 -8.18 -2.28 5.58
CA SER A 4 -8.42 -3.54 6.30
C SER A 4 -7.22 -4.01 7.14
N SER A 5 -5.99 -3.54 6.92
CA SER A 5 -4.80 -3.90 7.72
C SER A 5 -4.74 -3.18 9.09
N SER A 6 -5.91 -3.00 9.75
CA SER A 6 -6.03 -2.27 11.02
C SER A 6 -5.21 -2.92 12.13
N GLY A 7 -5.26 -4.25 12.25
CA GLY A 7 -4.52 -4.99 13.28
C GLY A 7 -3.02 -4.80 13.16
N SER A 8 -2.48 -4.90 11.96
CA SER A 8 -1.06 -4.65 11.67
C SER A 8 -0.65 -3.23 12.05
N ALA A 9 -1.47 -2.22 11.66
CA ALA A 9 -1.19 -0.82 11.97
C ALA A 9 -1.22 -0.55 13.48
N VAL A 10 -2.23 -1.04 14.18
CA VAL A 10 -2.38 -0.89 15.64
C VAL A 10 -1.21 -1.57 16.37
N ALA A 11 -0.82 -2.79 15.97
CA ALA A 11 0.29 -3.51 16.58
C ALA A 11 1.61 -2.71 16.52
N VAL A 12 1.90 -2.11 15.36
CA VAL A 12 3.09 -1.26 15.17
C VAL A 12 2.98 0.04 15.97
N SER A 13 1.84 0.72 15.90
CA SER A 13 1.61 1.99 16.59
C SER A 13 1.65 1.83 18.10
N ALA A 14 1.05 0.75 18.64
CA ALA A 14 1.05 0.43 20.07
C ALA A 14 2.37 -0.19 20.56
N ASN A 15 3.40 -0.25 19.72
CA ASN A 15 4.72 -0.82 20.06
C ASN A 15 4.69 -2.30 20.46
N LEU A 16 3.72 -3.07 19.96
CA LEU A 16 3.61 -4.51 20.18
C LEU A 16 4.58 -5.29 19.28
N CYS A 17 4.95 -4.70 18.14
CA CYS A 17 5.97 -5.24 17.24
C CYS A 17 6.78 -4.11 16.60
N ALA A 18 7.96 -4.43 16.08
CA ALA A 18 8.84 -3.47 15.40
C ALA A 18 8.27 -3.05 14.04
N VAL A 19 7.82 -4.03 13.28
CA VAL A 19 7.27 -3.90 11.93
C VAL A 19 6.14 -4.90 11.74
N ALA A 20 5.25 -4.65 10.77
CA ALA A 20 4.22 -5.58 10.37
C ALA A 20 4.02 -5.57 8.85
N ILE A 21 3.31 -6.56 8.35
CA ILE A 21 2.87 -6.63 6.96
C ILE A 21 1.40 -6.25 6.88
N GLY A 22 1.08 -5.37 5.95
CA GLY A 22 -0.29 -5.10 5.53
C GLY A 22 -0.53 -5.59 4.11
N THR A 23 -1.79 -5.68 3.73
CA THR A 23 -2.21 -5.95 2.36
C THR A 23 -3.11 -4.85 1.85
N GLU A 24 -3.05 -4.57 0.57
CA GLU A 24 -3.86 -3.53 -0.03
C GLU A 24 -4.28 -3.89 -1.44
N THR A 25 -5.58 -3.80 -1.67
CA THR A 25 -6.17 -3.72 -2.99
C THR A 25 -6.43 -2.24 -3.30
N TRP A 26 -7.07 -1.55 -2.34
CA TRP A 26 -7.47 -0.15 -2.49
C TRP A 26 -7.51 0.56 -1.12
N GLY A 27 -6.38 1.10 -0.69
CA GLY A 27 -6.24 1.89 0.53
C GLY A 27 -5.95 1.11 1.82
N SER A 28 -5.90 -0.23 1.79
CA SER A 28 -5.89 -1.05 3.02
C SER A 28 -4.54 -1.13 3.76
N ILE A 29 -3.46 -0.59 3.21
CA ILE A 29 -2.21 -0.27 3.92
C ILE A 29 -2.20 1.22 4.28
N MET A 30 -2.50 2.08 3.28
CA MET A 30 -2.33 3.52 3.40
C MET A 30 -3.28 4.12 4.43
N CYS A 31 -4.57 3.74 4.39
CA CYS A 31 -5.57 4.28 5.31
C CYS A 31 -5.28 3.93 6.77
N PRO A 32 -5.06 2.65 7.17
CA PRO A 32 -4.74 2.32 8.56
C PRO A 32 -3.38 2.85 9.01
N SER A 33 -2.38 2.96 8.13
CA SER A 33 -1.11 3.59 8.48
C SER A 33 -1.29 5.06 8.83
N ASN A 34 -2.03 5.80 8.00
CA ASN A 34 -2.34 7.20 8.25
C ASN A 34 -3.13 7.40 9.56
N ALA A 35 -4.18 6.60 9.77
CA ALA A 35 -5.03 6.70 10.96
C ALA A 35 -4.30 6.35 12.28
N ASN A 36 -3.24 5.56 12.21
CA ASN A 36 -2.44 5.15 13.37
C ASN A 36 -1.09 5.90 13.49
N GLY A 37 -0.83 6.88 12.62
CA GLY A 37 0.38 7.70 12.68
C GLY A 37 1.68 6.93 12.44
N ILE A 38 1.64 5.94 11.56
CA ILE A 38 2.80 5.13 11.15
C ILE A 38 3.08 5.26 9.66
N VAL A 39 4.20 4.72 9.22
CA VAL A 39 4.56 4.63 7.80
C VAL A 39 4.05 3.32 7.21
N GLY A 40 3.27 3.41 6.14
CA GLY A 40 2.92 2.29 5.30
C GLY A 40 3.47 2.50 3.89
N ILE A 41 3.97 1.45 3.27
CA ILE A 41 4.37 1.48 1.85
C ILE A 41 3.48 0.49 1.09
N LYS A 42 2.77 1.00 0.10
CA LYS A 42 2.08 0.16 -0.89
C LYS A 42 3.02 -0.04 -2.09
N PRO A 43 3.66 -1.21 -2.23
CA PRO A 43 4.52 -1.47 -3.37
C PRO A 43 3.72 -1.62 -4.67
N THR A 44 4.42 -1.60 -5.80
CA THR A 44 3.87 -2.05 -7.07
C THR A 44 3.51 -3.53 -6.98
N VAL A 45 2.38 -3.92 -7.60
CA VAL A 45 1.96 -5.33 -7.70
C VAL A 45 3.09 -6.18 -8.28
N GLY A 46 3.44 -7.27 -7.60
CA GLY A 46 4.53 -8.16 -7.99
C GLY A 46 5.90 -7.82 -7.39
N LEU A 47 6.04 -6.74 -6.59
CA LEU A 47 7.29 -6.53 -5.85
C LEU A 47 7.46 -7.55 -4.72
N TRP A 48 6.39 -7.84 -4.00
CA TRP A 48 6.30 -8.91 -3.02
C TRP A 48 5.36 -10.01 -3.52
N SER A 49 5.66 -11.25 -3.16
CA SER A 49 4.75 -12.37 -3.39
C SER A 49 3.46 -12.23 -2.58
N ARG A 50 2.36 -12.69 -3.17
CA ARG A 50 1.04 -12.77 -2.54
C ARG A 50 0.64 -14.20 -2.24
N THR A 51 1.54 -15.17 -2.42
CA THR A 51 1.30 -16.59 -2.10
C THR A 51 0.89 -16.75 -0.65
N GLY A 52 -0.23 -17.42 -0.40
CA GLY A 52 -0.79 -17.62 0.94
C GLY A 52 -1.59 -16.44 1.50
N ILE A 53 -1.70 -15.33 0.78
CA ILE A 53 -2.56 -14.20 1.15
C ILE A 53 -3.96 -14.45 0.60
N ILE A 54 -4.99 -14.25 1.44
CA ILE A 54 -6.39 -14.32 1.00
C ILE A 54 -6.62 -13.20 -0.03
N PRO A 55 -7.04 -13.54 -1.26
CA PRO A 55 -7.13 -12.56 -2.33
C PRO A 55 -8.40 -11.70 -2.25
N ILE A 56 -8.29 -10.46 -2.73
CA ILE A 56 -9.43 -9.64 -3.12
C ILE A 56 -9.44 -9.46 -4.64
N SER A 57 -8.29 -9.07 -5.22
CA SER A 57 -8.19 -8.81 -6.66
C SER A 57 -6.77 -9.13 -7.13
N HIS A 58 -6.62 -10.17 -7.94
CA HIS A 58 -5.30 -10.65 -8.37
C HIS A 58 -4.53 -9.65 -9.23
N THR A 59 -5.22 -8.68 -9.84
CA THR A 59 -4.57 -7.60 -10.62
C THR A 59 -4.21 -6.39 -9.79
N GLN A 60 -4.82 -6.20 -8.60
CA GLN A 60 -4.67 -5.00 -7.79
C GLN A 60 -3.99 -5.26 -6.43
N ASP A 61 -4.11 -6.47 -5.88
CA ASP A 61 -3.58 -6.80 -4.56
C ASP A 61 -2.06 -6.69 -4.48
N THR A 62 -1.61 -6.14 -3.38
CA THR A 62 -0.20 -6.12 -3.00
C THR A 62 -0.06 -6.30 -1.49
N ALA A 63 1.09 -6.79 -1.05
CA ALA A 63 1.51 -6.76 0.34
C ALA A 63 2.60 -5.70 0.50
N GLY A 64 2.69 -5.10 1.68
CA GLY A 64 3.69 -4.07 1.93
C GLY A 64 3.99 -3.86 3.41
N PRO A 65 5.12 -3.21 3.72
CA PRO A 65 5.59 -2.97 5.07
C PRO A 65 4.81 -1.85 5.76
N MET A 66 4.61 -2.04 7.06
CA MET A 66 4.09 -1.05 7.99
C MET A 66 5.06 -0.93 9.17
N ALA A 67 5.52 0.29 9.47
CA ALA A 67 6.55 0.54 10.48
C ALA A 67 6.40 1.94 11.10
N ARG A 68 7.05 2.18 12.26
CA ARG A 68 7.06 3.52 12.88
C ARG A 68 7.98 4.49 12.15
N THR A 69 9.01 3.99 11.46
CA THR A 69 9.92 4.84 10.69
C THR A 69 10.01 4.41 9.23
N LEU A 70 10.31 5.38 8.35
CA LEU A 70 10.54 5.08 6.93
C LEU A 70 11.72 4.12 6.73
N LYS A 71 12.76 4.25 7.56
CA LYS A 71 13.93 3.36 7.50
C LYS A 71 13.56 1.92 7.76
N ASP A 72 12.76 1.63 8.81
CA ASP A 72 12.33 0.29 9.14
C ASP A 72 11.41 -0.29 8.06
N ALA A 73 10.51 0.54 7.50
CA ALA A 73 9.68 0.15 6.37
C ALA A 73 10.54 -0.22 5.14
N CYS A 74 11.59 0.55 4.84
CA CYS A 74 12.52 0.25 3.74
C CYS A 74 13.34 -1.02 3.98
N ILE A 75 13.76 -1.29 5.22
CA ILE A 75 14.46 -2.53 5.58
C ILE A 75 13.55 -3.73 5.31
N LEU A 76 12.31 -3.69 5.83
CA LEU A 76 11.35 -4.77 5.62
C LEU A 76 11.00 -4.93 4.14
N LEU A 77 10.86 -3.82 3.41
CA LEU A 77 10.57 -3.84 1.97
C LEU A 77 11.62 -4.65 1.21
N GLY A 78 12.91 -4.41 1.47
CA GLY A 78 14.00 -5.13 0.82
C GLY A 78 14.12 -6.59 1.26
N ALA A 79 13.88 -6.87 2.53
CA ALA A 79 14.05 -8.20 3.09
C ALA A 79 13.10 -9.27 2.48
N ILE A 80 11.91 -8.86 2.02
CA ILE A 80 10.91 -9.78 1.47
C ILE A 80 10.82 -9.69 -0.06
N THR A 81 11.52 -8.74 -0.68
CA THR A 81 11.53 -8.60 -2.14
C THR A 81 12.20 -9.81 -2.80
N GLY A 82 11.52 -10.40 -3.77
CA GLY A 82 12.05 -11.55 -4.51
C GLY A 82 11.05 -12.15 -5.49
N ILE A 83 11.54 -13.07 -6.32
CA ILE A 83 10.71 -13.80 -7.28
C ILE A 83 10.20 -15.08 -6.62
N ASP A 84 8.90 -15.27 -6.68
CA ASP A 84 8.20 -16.47 -6.25
C ASP A 84 7.53 -17.13 -7.46
N SER A 85 7.89 -18.39 -7.73
CA SER A 85 7.30 -19.14 -8.85
C SER A 85 5.79 -19.40 -8.68
N SER A 86 5.29 -19.33 -7.45
CA SER A 86 3.87 -19.50 -7.13
C SER A 86 3.05 -18.23 -7.34
N ASP A 87 3.68 -17.06 -7.41
CA ASP A 87 3.06 -15.80 -7.82
C ASP A 87 3.73 -15.23 -9.07
N SER A 88 3.17 -15.54 -10.23
CA SER A 88 3.71 -15.15 -11.53
C SER A 88 3.91 -13.64 -11.71
N LYS A 89 3.20 -12.79 -10.94
CA LYS A 89 3.38 -11.34 -10.98
C LYS A 89 4.75 -10.92 -10.48
N THR A 90 5.40 -11.70 -9.62
CA THR A 90 6.72 -11.37 -9.09
C THR A 90 7.82 -11.37 -10.15
N ILE A 91 7.63 -12.05 -11.27
CA ILE A 91 8.58 -12.04 -12.39
C ILE A 91 8.77 -10.63 -12.98
N LEU A 92 7.75 -9.76 -12.86
CA LEU A 92 7.80 -8.39 -13.35
C LEU A 92 8.79 -7.52 -12.56
N SER A 93 9.15 -7.92 -11.35
CA SER A 93 10.15 -7.23 -10.51
C SER A 93 11.59 -7.55 -10.90
N LYS A 94 11.82 -8.55 -11.78
CA LYS A 94 13.16 -8.95 -12.19
C LYS A 94 13.92 -7.78 -12.82
N GLY A 95 15.05 -7.43 -12.22
CA GLY A 95 15.88 -6.29 -12.66
C GLY A 95 15.34 -4.91 -12.25
N ASN A 96 14.17 -4.83 -11.60
CA ASN A 96 13.52 -3.59 -11.16
C ASN A 96 13.26 -3.57 -9.65
N SER A 97 14.00 -4.36 -8.90
CA SER A 97 13.86 -4.44 -7.44
C SER A 97 15.23 -4.44 -6.77
N TYR A 98 15.25 -4.12 -5.47
CA TYR A 98 16.45 -4.02 -4.66
C TYR A 98 16.26 -4.77 -3.35
N ASN A 99 17.33 -5.36 -2.82
CA ASN A 99 17.32 -5.98 -1.49
C ASN A 99 17.56 -4.95 -0.38
N ASP A 100 18.08 -3.77 -0.73
CA ASP A 100 18.29 -2.66 0.19
C ASP A 100 17.64 -1.38 -0.37
N TYR A 101 16.50 -0.99 0.19
CA TYR A 101 15.82 0.28 -0.12
C TYR A 101 16.29 1.43 0.76
N VAL A 102 17.06 1.18 1.83
CA VAL A 102 17.60 2.23 2.71
C VAL A 102 18.60 3.11 1.93
N GLN A 103 19.30 2.56 0.94
CA GLN A 103 20.21 3.29 0.06
C GLN A 103 19.59 4.50 -0.64
N PHE A 104 18.26 4.51 -0.82
CA PHE A 104 17.54 5.62 -1.46
C PHE A 104 17.08 6.71 -0.50
N LEU A 105 17.25 6.53 0.81
CA LEU A 105 16.90 7.53 1.80
C LEU A 105 17.87 8.70 1.75
N ASN A 106 17.38 9.85 1.29
CA ASN A 106 18.18 11.06 1.13
C ASN A 106 17.49 12.25 1.80
N LYS A 107 18.13 12.85 2.81
CA LYS A 107 17.61 14.03 3.52
C LYS A 107 17.40 15.23 2.59
N ASN A 108 18.14 15.31 1.49
CA ASN A 108 18.04 16.37 0.50
C ASN A 108 17.19 15.95 -0.73
N GLY A 109 16.49 14.84 -0.66
CA GLY A 109 15.74 14.25 -1.78
C GLY A 109 14.65 15.12 -2.37
N LEU A 110 14.19 16.14 -1.63
CA LEU A 110 13.16 17.10 -2.09
C LEU A 110 13.73 18.23 -2.92
N LYS A 111 15.04 18.51 -2.86
CA LYS A 111 15.66 19.64 -3.57
C LYS A 111 15.48 19.49 -5.08
N GLY A 112 14.87 20.50 -5.70
CA GLY A 112 14.62 20.55 -7.14
C GLY A 112 13.53 19.60 -7.65
N LYS A 113 12.77 18.95 -6.75
CA LYS A 113 11.62 18.10 -7.14
C LYS A 113 10.39 18.93 -7.38
N LYS A 114 9.60 18.55 -8.40
CA LYS A 114 8.27 19.09 -8.67
C LYS A 114 7.23 18.15 -8.05
N ILE A 115 6.35 18.69 -7.22
CA ILE A 115 5.32 17.95 -6.50
C ILE A 115 3.97 18.57 -6.81
N GLY A 116 3.06 17.81 -7.43
CA GLY A 116 1.68 18.22 -7.62
C GLY A 116 0.90 18.13 -6.33
N TYR A 117 0.14 19.18 -6.01
CA TYR A 117 -0.78 19.22 -4.87
C TYR A 117 -2.22 19.38 -5.34
N LEU A 118 -3.07 18.41 -5.00
CA LEU A 118 -4.47 18.39 -5.42
C LEU A 118 -5.33 19.21 -4.47
N LYS A 119 -5.72 20.41 -4.88
CA LYS A 119 -6.50 21.36 -4.07
C LYS A 119 -7.95 20.94 -3.81
N SER A 120 -8.53 20.12 -4.67
CA SER A 120 -9.91 19.65 -4.50
C SER A 120 -10.16 18.84 -3.22
N GLU A 121 -9.09 18.44 -2.53
CA GLU A 121 -9.17 17.71 -1.26
C GLU A 121 -9.12 18.63 -0.02
N GLU A 122 -8.84 19.93 -0.19
CA GLU A 122 -8.86 20.92 0.89
C GLU A 122 -10.30 21.23 1.37
N GLY A 123 -10.40 21.72 2.61
CA GLY A 123 -11.64 22.19 3.21
C GLY A 123 -12.55 21.11 3.78
N LYS A 124 -12.16 19.84 3.67
CA LYS A 124 -12.95 18.72 4.22
C LYS A 124 -12.75 18.53 5.71
N ASN A 125 -11.56 18.82 6.23
CA ASN A 125 -11.22 18.73 7.65
C ASN A 125 -10.09 19.69 8.00
N PHE A 126 -10.38 20.73 8.77
CA PHE A 126 -9.41 21.80 9.10
C PHE A 126 -8.14 21.28 9.79
N LYS A 127 -8.22 20.21 10.61
CA LYS A 127 -7.04 19.64 11.28
C LYS A 127 -6.12 18.93 10.28
N VAL A 128 -6.71 18.25 9.29
CA VAL A 128 -5.94 17.64 8.21
C VAL A 128 -5.33 18.71 7.33
N ASP A 129 -6.13 19.74 6.99
CA ASP A 129 -5.67 20.85 6.15
C ASP A 129 -4.47 21.58 6.77
N MET A 130 -4.48 21.80 8.10
CA MET A 130 -3.34 22.37 8.82
C MET A 130 -2.08 21.51 8.68
N LEU A 131 -2.18 20.21 8.92
CA LEU A 131 -1.04 19.28 8.82
C LEU A 131 -0.50 19.21 7.39
N VAL A 132 -1.38 19.22 6.40
CA VAL A 132 -0.98 19.21 4.98
C VAL A 132 -0.32 20.53 4.62
N SER A 133 -0.84 21.67 5.07
CA SER A 133 -0.22 22.98 4.87
C SER A 133 1.18 23.08 5.46
N ASP A 134 1.36 22.56 6.67
CA ASP A 134 2.69 22.49 7.31
C ASP A 134 3.66 21.61 6.53
N ALA A 135 3.19 20.45 6.05
CA ALA A 135 3.99 19.55 5.23
C ALA A 135 4.40 20.22 3.90
N ILE A 136 3.48 20.89 3.23
CA ILE A 136 3.75 21.64 1.98
C ILE A 136 4.79 22.73 2.25
N SER A 137 4.61 23.50 3.33
CA SER A 137 5.55 24.54 3.73
C SER A 137 6.94 24.00 4.00
N PHE A 138 7.03 22.84 4.67
CA PHE A 138 8.28 22.14 4.90
C PHE A 138 8.91 21.67 3.58
N MET A 139 8.15 21.08 2.67
CA MET A 139 8.66 20.63 1.37
C MET A 139 9.22 21.79 0.54
N ARG A 140 8.54 22.96 0.51
CA ARG A 140 9.05 24.17 -0.12
C ARG A 140 10.36 24.64 0.50
N LYS A 141 10.44 24.66 1.85
CA LYS A 141 11.68 24.98 2.59
C LYS A 141 12.83 24.05 2.24
N MET A 142 12.54 22.78 1.97
CA MET A 142 13.52 21.77 1.56
C MET A 142 13.87 21.84 0.06
N GLY A 143 13.33 22.80 -0.67
CA GLY A 143 13.67 23.10 -2.06
C GLY A 143 12.81 22.38 -3.10
N ALA A 144 11.65 21.87 -2.71
CA ALA A 144 10.66 21.37 -3.68
C ALA A 144 9.85 22.50 -4.28
N GLU A 145 9.51 22.39 -5.56
CA GLU A 145 8.51 23.18 -6.26
C GLU A 145 7.13 22.52 -6.10
N ILE A 146 6.18 23.21 -5.47
CA ILE A 146 4.82 22.72 -5.31
C ILE A 146 3.93 23.33 -6.38
N ILE A 147 3.30 22.48 -7.18
CA ILE A 147 2.41 22.85 -8.28
C ILE A 147 0.98 22.51 -7.85
N ASP A 148 0.15 23.55 -7.73
CA ASP A 148 -1.26 23.38 -7.38
C ASP A 148 -2.01 22.77 -8.57
N LEU A 149 -2.77 21.71 -8.32
CA LEU A 149 -3.60 21.02 -9.30
C LEU A 149 -5.07 21.10 -8.87
N GLU A 150 -5.95 21.57 -9.74
CA GLU A 150 -7.39 21.63 -9.47
C GLU A 150 -8.05 20.24 -9.60
N SER A 151 -7.57 19.43 -10.54
CA SER A 151 -8.05 18.07 -10.73
C SER A 151 -6.98 17.18 -11.31
N ILE A 152 -7.10 15.88 -11.07
CA ILE A 152 -6.38 14.85 -11.80
C ILE A 152 -7.41 14.10 -12.64
N VAL A 153 -7.26 14.19 -13.96
CA VAL A 153 -8.09 13.39 -14.86
C VAL A 153 -7.52 11.96 -14.84
N THR A 154 -8.18 11.08 -14.11
CA THR A 154 -7.91 9.65 -14.17
C THR A 154 -8.83 9.05 -15.23
N GLY A 155 -8.24 8.41 -16.24
CA GLY A 155 -8.97 7.89 -17.41
C GLY A 155 -9.96 6.76 -17.14
N THR A 156 -10.04 6.22 -15.92
CA THR A 156 -10.95 5.13 -15.55
C THR A 156 -11.85 5.52 -14.38
N PRO A 157 -13.17 5.41 -14.54
CA PRO A 157 -14.10 5.60 -13.45
C PRO A 157 -13.83 4.58 -12.32
N HIS A 158 -13.94 5.02 -11.06
CA HIS A 158 -13.87 4.14 -9.88
C HIS A 158 -14.84 2.94 -9.95
N THR A 159 -15.93 3.09 -10.71
CA THR A 159 -16.93 2.05 -10.93
C THR A 159 -16.33 0.82 -11.60
N ASP A 160 -15.50 1.00 -12.63
CA ASP A 160 -14.92 -0.11 -13.40
C ASP A 160 -13.94 -0.92 -12.54
N SER A 161 -13.12 -0.24 -11.72
CA SER A 161 -12.21 -0.90 -10.77
C SER A 161 -12.97 -1.75 -9.74
N ARG A 162 -14.14 -1.31 -9.28
CA ARG A 162 -14.99 -2.09 -8.36
C ARG A 162 -15.59 -3.30 -9.03
N ILE A 163 -16.01 -3.20 -10.28
CA ILE A 163 -16.55 -4.32 -11.05
C ILE A 163 -15.46 -5.39 -11.22
N VAL A 164 -14.28 -5.00 -11.67
CA VAL A 164 -13.13 -5.92 -11.80
C VAL A 164 -12.83 -6.61 -10.48
N MET A 165 -12.74 -5.83 -9.39
CA MET A 165 -12.47 -6.37 -8.05
C MET A 165 -13.53 -7.39 -7.62
N SER A 166 -14.82 -7.18 -7.91
CA SER A 166 -15.90 -8.10 -7.52
C SER A 166 -15.81 -9.44 -8.26
N TYR A 167 -15.49 -9.42 -9.55
CA TYR A 167 -15.29 -10.65 -10.31
C TYR A 167 -14.04 -11.40 -9.86
N GLU A 168 -12.92 -10.69 -9.71
CA GLU A 168 -11.67 -11.28 -9.28
C GLU A 168 -11.72 -11.82 -7.84
N PHE A 169 -12.51 -11.18 -6.95
CA PHE A 169 -12.74 -11.68 -5.60
C PHE A 169 -13.41 -13.05 -5.60
N LYS A 170 -14.50 -13.21 -6.36
CA LYS A 170 -15.21 -14.48 -6.45
C LYS A 170 -14.29 -15.60 -6.92
N ASP A 171 -13.59 -15.39 -8.02
CA ASP A 171 -12.71 -16.40 -8.60
C ASP A 171 -11.50 -16.68 -7.71
N GLY A 172 -10.92 -15.61 -7.14
CA GLY A 172 -9.76 -15.69 -6.27
C GLY A 172 -10.04 -16.43 -4.96
N ILE A 173 -11.15 -16.13 -4.28
CA ILE A 173 -11.48 -16.79 -3.02
C ILE A 173 -11.82 -18.26 -3.23
N ASN A 174 -12.53 -18.61 -4.29
CA ASN A 174 -12.84 -20.00 -4.62
C ASN A 174 -11.55 -20.80 -4.87
N LYS A 175 -10.63 -20.24 -5.66
CA LYS A 175 -9.31 -20.85 -5.87
C LYS A 175 -8.52 -20.99 -4.58
N TYR A 176 -8.47 -19.96 -3.74
CA TYR A 176 -7.79 -19.99 -2.45
C TYR A 176 -8.32 -21.13 -1.56
N LEU A 177 -9.66 -21.29 -1.50
CA LEU A 177 -10.30 -22.37 -0.75
C LEU A 177 -9.94 -23.74 -1.32
N ASP A 178 -9.92 -23.89 -2.63
CA ASP A 178 -9.51 -25.14 -3.29
C ASP A 178 -8.04 -25.49 -2.99
N ASP A 179 -7.15 -24.51 -3.02
CA ASP A 179 -5.71 -24.68 -2.72
C ASP A 179 -5.46 -25.12 -1.25
N LEU A 180 -6.38 -24.82 -0.30
CA LEU A 180 -6.33 -25.32 1.07
C LEU A 180 -6.66 -26.83 1.19
N GLY A 181 -7.22 -27.43 0.15
CA GLY A 181 -7.55 -28.83 0.09
C GLY A 181 -8.45 -29.29 1.24
N LYS A 182 -7.99 -30.30 2.01
CA LYS A 182 -8.79 -30.85 3.14
C LYS A 182 -8.95 -29.89 4.33
N MET A 183 -8.15 -28.83 4.42
CA MET A 183 -8.21 -27.85 5.51
C MET A 183 -9.13 -26.68 5.22
N ARG A 184 -9.79 -26.64 4.07
CA ARG A 184 -10.69 -25.56 3.71
C ARG A 184 -11.92 -25.52 4.64
N PRO A 185 -12.29 -24.33 5.16
CA PRO A 185 -13.44 -24.17 6.05
C PRO A 185 -14.78 -24.27 5.30
N ALA A 186 -14.78 -23.97 4.00
CA ALA A 186 -15.94 -24.00 3.11
C ALA A 186 -15.50 -24.45 1.72
N LYS A 187 -16.42 -24.96 0.92
CA LYS A 187 -16.13 -25.43 -0.45
C LYS A 187 -15.87 -24.24 -1.40
N ASP A 188 -16.70 -23.23 -1.29
CA ASP A 188 -16.64 -22.04 -2.12
C ASP A 188 -17.20 -20.82 -1.36
N LEU A 189 -17.21 -19.66 -2.04
CA LEU A 189 -17.73 -18.40 -1.49
C LEU A 189 -19.21 -18.48 -1.06
N ASN A 190 -20.02 -19.37 -1.64
CA ASN A 190 -21.45 -19.46 -1.28
C ASN A 190 -21.65 -20.22 0.04
N GLU A 191 -20.67 -21.00 0.47
CA GLU A 191 -20.71 -21.75 1.75
C GLU A 191 -20.03 -20.98 2.90
N LEU A 192 -19.32 -19.85 2.62
CA LEU A 192 -18.73 -18.96 3.61
C LEU A 192 -19.76 -18.06 4.25
#